data_5f49aaa7182fcc78706bd388e7fbca63
#
_entry.id   5f49aaa7182fcc78706bd388e7fbca63
#
_cell.length_a   1.000
_cell.length_b   1.000
_cell.length_c   1.000
_cell.angle_alpha   90.00
_cell.angle_beta   90.00
_cell.angle_gamma   90.00
#
_symmetry.space_group_name_H-M   'P 1'
#
loop_
_entity.id
_entity.type
_entity.pdbx_description
1 polymer ?
#
loop_
_entity_poly.entity_id
_entity_poly.type
_entity_poly.pdbx_seq_one_letter_code
_entity_poly.pdbx_strand_id
1 'polypeptide(L)'
;MNSYTVGVEPRCFALVPCAGTGSRSGALTAKQYAPVAGQPLVAHTLQALARVDRLAATLVVLAPDDDHFDDALPGFAGARGWVARVGGASRAESVANGLAELVARGAQPQDWVLVHDAARCLVRADAVDRLIDACANDEVGGLLALPLADTLKQADGQDRVAGTVDREAKWAAQTPQMFRLGLLQPALRAALDAGVTITDEASAVEALG
;
A
#
# COMPACT_ATOMS: atom_id res chain seq x y z
N MET A 1 -28.61 -13.44 -30.10
CA MET A 1 -27.84 -14.36 -29.24
C MET A 1 -26.91 -13.51 -28.39
N ASN A 2 -27.36 -13.20 -27.16
CA ASN A 2 -26.51 -12.47 -26.20
C ASN A 2 -25.51 -13.46 -25.60
N SER A 3 -24.27 -13.36 -26.04
CA SER A 3 -23.17 -14.02 -25.33
C SER A 3 -22.97 -13.28 -24.00
N TYR A 4 -23.54 -13.81 -22.92
CA TYR A 4 -23.14 -13.45 -21.57
C TYR A 4 -21.67 -13.88 -21.38
N THR A 5 -20.76 -12.96 -21.54
CA THR A 5 -19.41 -13.11 -21.00
C THR A 5 -19.61 -13.24 -19.48
N VAL A 6 -19.40 -14.43 -18.95
CA VAL A 6 -19.29 -14.65 -17.50
C VAL A 6 -18.11 -13.82 -17.05
N GLY A 7 -18.35 -12.61 -16.57
CA GLY A 7 -17.33 -11.76 -16.03
C GLY A 7 -16.73 -12.46 -14.81
N VAL A 8 -15.44 -12.77 -14.86
CA VAL A 8 -14.71 -13.25 -13.67
C VAL A 8 -14.82 -12.15 -12.62
N GLU A 9 -15.30 -12.48 -11.43
CA GLU A 9 -15.38 -11.52 -10.33
C GLU A 9 -13.99 -10.91 -10.06
N PRO A 10 -13.91 -9.59 -9.87
CA PRO A 10 -12.64 -8.93 -9.56
C PRO A 10 -12.01 -9.50 -8.30
N ARG A 11 -10.75 -9.88 -8.39
CA ARG A 11 -9.95 -10.37 -7.24
C ARG A 11 -9.38 -9.19 -6.46
N CYS A 12 -9.07 -9.42 -5.19
CA CYS A 12 -8.35 -8.48 -4.34
C CYS A 12 -6.92 -8.97 -4.11
N PHE A 13 -5.94 -8.11 -4.35
CA PHE A 13 -4.53 -8.37 -4.07
C PHE A 13 -4.02 -7.34 -3.05
N ALA A 14 -3.26 -7.78 -2.05
CA ALA A 14 -2.48 -6.86 -1.25
C ALA A 14 -1.09 -6.67 -1.89
N LEU A 15 -0.63 -5.41 -1.94
CA LEU A 15 0.71 -5.04 -2.36
C LEU A 15 1.41 -4.34 -1.20
N VAL A 16 2.54 -4.88 -0.75
CA VAL A 16 3.28 -4.39 0.41
C VAL A 16 4.66 -3.91 -0.04
N PRO A 17 4.86 -2.59 -0.28
CA PRO A 17 6.18 -2.04 -0.53
C PRO A 17 7.05 -2.19 0.72
N CYS A 18 8.15 -2.90 0.60
CA CYS A 18 9.07 -3.28 1.68
C CYS A 18 10.55 -3.05 1.29
N ALA A 19 10.81 -2.20 0.27
CA ALA A 19 12.15 -1.92 -0.27
C ALA A 19 12.86 -0.74 0.42
N GLY A 20 12.23 -0.10 1.41
CA GLY A 20 12.81 1.06 2.09
C GLY A 20 14.00 0.70 3.00
N THR A 21 15.10 1.43 2.88
CA THR A 21 16.30 1.25 3.72
C THR A 21 16.16 1.83 5.13
N GLY A 22 15.07 2.55 5.42
CA GLY A 22 14.87 3.18 6.75
C GLY A 22 15.79 4.36 7.05
N SER A 23 16.39 4.97 6.04
CA SER A 23 17.42 6.04 6.16
C SER A 23 17.01 7.22 7.08
N ARG A 24 15.70 7.48 7.24
CA ARG A 24 15.19 8.53 8.15
C ARG A 24 15.23 8.15 9.63
N SER A 25 15.38 6.87 9.97
CA SER A 25 15.37 6.41 11.37
C SER A 25 16.76 6.32 12.01
N GLY A 26 17.84 6.49 11.24
CA GLY A 26 19.21 6.33 11.73
C GLY A 26 19.54 4.92 12.26
N ALA A 27 18.65 3.96 12.08
CA ALA A 27 18.82 2.60 12.56
C ALA A 27 19.73 1.80 11.61
N LEU A 28 20.52 0.89 12.19
CA LEU A 28 21.41 -0.03 11.45
C LEU A 28 20.63 -1.06 10.61
N THR A 29 19.34 -1.25 10.90
CA THR A 29 18.47 -2.22 10.24
C THR A 29 17.26 -1.48 9.66
N ALA A 30 16.81 -1.88 8.46
CA ALA A 30 15.62 -1.31 7.85
C ALA A 30 14.40 -1.47 8.78
N LYS A 31 13.60 -0.40 8.91
CA LYS A 31 12.50 -0.28 9.88
C LYS A 31 11.53 -1.46 9.86
N GLN A 32 11.25 -2.03 8.69
CA GLN A 32 10.35 -3.17 8.53
C GLN A 32 10.84 -4.44 9.22
N TYR A 33 12.14 -4.57 9.48
CA TYR A 33 12.74 -5.69 10.22
C TYR A 33 12.98 -5.40 11.69
N ALA A 34 12.67 -4.19 12.17
CA ALA A 34 12.77 -3.87 13.59
C ALA A 34 11.89 -4.82 14.41
N PRO A 35 12.42 -5.42 15.50
CA PRO A 35 11.68 -6.37 16.31
C PRO A 35 10.62 -5.65 17.16
N VAL A 36 9.39 -6.14 17.12
CA VAL A 36 8.28 -5.75 17.98
C VAL A 36 7.63 -7.01 18.51
N ALA A 37 7.48 -7.11 19.83
CA ALA A 37 6.93 -8.30 20.48
C ALA A 37 7.57 -9.63 20.01
N GLY A 38 8.88 -9.61 19.79
CA GLY A 38 9.66 -10.79 19.39
C GLY A 38 9.64 -11.17 17.91
N GLN A 39 8.99 -10.39 17.07
CA GLN A 39 8.91 -10.62 15.61
C GLN A 39 9.22 -9.33 14.84
N PRO A 40 9.70 -9.40 13.58
CA PRO A 40 9.86 -8.24 12.72
C PRO A 40 8.52 -7.51 12.49
N LEU A 41 8.53 -6.18 12.39
CA LEU A 41 7.34 -5.38 12.10
C LEU A 41 6.54 -5.90 10.90
N VAL A 42 7.23 -6.24 9.81
CA VAL A 42 6.62 -6.77 8.59
C VAL A 42 5.89 -8.11 8.82
N ALA A 43 6.37 -8.94 9.76
CA ALA A 43 5.71 -10.20 10.08
C ALA A 43 4.31 -9.99 10.63
N HIS A 44 4.13 -9.02 11.54
CA HIS A 44 2.83 -8.66 12.08
C HIS A 44 1.88 -8.16 10.99
N THR A 45 2.39 -7.30 10.09
CA THR A 45 1.62 -6.80 8.94
C THR A 45 1.13 -7.95 8.06
N LEU A 46 2.03 -8.85 7.66
CA LEU A 46 1.70 -9.97 6.78
C LEU A 46 0.78 -10.99 7.44
N GLN A 47 0.95 -11.23 8.75
CA GLN A 47 0.03 -12.07 9.52
C GLN A 47 -1.39 -11.48 9.60
N ALA A 48 -1.52 -10.16 9.73
CA ALA A 48 -2.81 -9.50 9.71
C ALA A 48 -3.49 -9.63 8.34
N LEU A 49 -2.74 -9.39 7.24
CA LEU A 49 -3.25 -9.55 5.88
C LEU A 49 -3.60 -11.01 5.54
N ALA A 50 -2.84 -11.98 6.05
CA ALA A 50 -3.12 -13.41 5.84
C ALA A 50 -4.47 -13.86 6.42
N ARG A 51 -5.03 -13.12 7.39
CA ARG A 51 -6.36 -13.37 7.99
C ARG A 51 -7.51 -12.79 7.16
N VAL A 52 -7.23 -12.06 6.10
CA VAL A 52 -8.24 -11.54 5.17
C VAL A 52 -8.45 -12.55 4.07
N ASP A 53 -9.50 -13.38 4.20
CA ASP A 53 -9.76 -14.48 3.27
C ASP A 53 -10.08 -14.00 1.85
N ARG A 54 -10.57 -12.77 1.73
CA ARG A 54 -10.91 -12.14 0.43
C ARG A 54 -9.69 -11.75 -0.40
N LEU A 55 -8.49 -11.72 0.17
CA LEU A 55 -7.26 -11.48 -0.61
C LEU A 55 -6.87 -12.75 -1.38
N ALA A 56 -6.79 -12.64 -2.68
CA ALA A 56 -6.30 -13.73 -3.55
C ALA A 56 -4.82 -14.04 -3.27
N ALA A 57 -4.00 -13.00 -3.10
CA ALA A 57 -2.61 -13.10 -2.68
C ALA A 57 -2.10 -11.77 -2.10
N THR A 58 -0.98 -11.87 -1.38
CA THR A 58 -0.20 -10.71 -0.90
C THR A 58 1.16 -10.72 -1.60
N LEU A 59 1.47 -9.65 -2.36
CA LEU A 59 2.77 -9.42 -2.98
C LEU A 59 3.61 -8.49 -2.10
N VAL A 60 4.78 -8.95 -1.68
CA VAL A 60 5.79 -8.13 -1.01
C VAL A 60 6.84 -7.69 -2.03
N VAL A 61 7.07 -6.37 -2.12
CA VAL A 61 8.08 -5.79 -3.01
C VAL A 61 9.30 -5.43 -2.17
N LEU A 62 10.40 -6.15 -2.38
CA LEU A 62 11.67 -5.98 -1.70
C LEU A 62 12.67 -5.18 -2.56
N ALA A 63 13.70 -4.61 -1.93
CA ALA A 63 14.86 -4.12 -2.64
C ALA A 63 15.54 -5.28 -3.42
N PRO A 64 16.20 -5.01 -4.55
CA PRO A 64 16.87 -6.06 -5.33
C PRO A 64 17.91 -6.86 -4.55
N ASP A 65 18.56 -6.21 -3.60
CA ASP A 65 19.63 -6.71 -2.74
C ASP A 65 19.17 -7.09 -1.32
N ASP A 66 17.85 -7.16 -1.07
CA ASP A 66 17.34 -7.57 0.23
C ASP A 66 17.63 -9.06 0.48
N ASP A 67 18.47 -9.32 1.48
CA ASP A 67 18.87 -10.65 1.95
C ASP A 67 18.28 -11.04 3.30
N HIS A 68 17.51 -10.14 3.92
CA HIS A 68 16.95 -10.33 5.27
C HIS A 68 15.56 -10.97 5.27
N PHE A 69 14.78 -10.78 4.22
CA PHE A 69 13.36 -11.15 4.22
C PHE A 69 13.13 -12.65 4.37
N ASP A 70 13.90 -13.47 3.65
CA ASP A 70 13.70 -14.91 3.65
C ASP A 70 14.06 -15.53 5.02
N ASP A 71 15.08 -14.98 5.71
CA ASP A 71 15.44 -15.39 7.07
C ASP A 71 14.43 -14.89 8.11
N ALA A 72 13.90 -13.68 7.92
CA ALA A 72 12.92 -13.08 8.83
C ALA A 72 11.52 -13.73 8.73
N LEU A 73 11.16 -14.24 7.56
CA LEU A 73 9.85 -14.83 7.26
C LEU A 73 9.99 -16.14 6.44
N PRO A 74 10.63 -17.16 6.99
CA PRO A 74 10.77 -18.44 6.30
C PRO A 74 9.39 -19.01 5.99
N GLY A 75 9.17 -19.42 4.73
CA GLY A 75 7.91 -20.01 4.27
C GLY A 75 6.80 -19.02 3.93
N PHE A 76 7.05 -17.70 3.87
CA PHE A 76 6.06 -16.74 3.38
C PHE A 76 5.70 -16.98 1.91
N ALA A 77 6.69 -17.24 1.06
CA ALA A 77 6.47 -17.50 -0.35
C ALA A 77 5.67 -18.81 -0.56
N GLY A 78 4.57 -18.72 -1.32
CA GLY A 78 3.67 -19.84 -1.55
C GLY A 78 2.45 -19.46 -2.39
N ALA A 79 1.37 -20.20 -2.25
CA ALA A 79 0.17 -20.03 -3.07
C ALA A 79 -0.46 -18.62 -2.95
N ARG A 80 -0.47 -18.04 -1.74
CA ARG A 80 -1.04 -16.72 -1.46
C ARG A 80 0.00 -15.68 -1.01
N GLY A 81 1.25 -16.05 -0.83
CA GLY A 81 2.37 -15.18 -0.48
C GLY A 81 3.36 -15.08 -1.66
N TRP A 82 3.56 -13.90 -2.20
CA TRP A 82 4.45 -13.66 -3.32
C TRP A 82 5.52 -12.65 -2.94
N VAL A 83 6.74 -12.88 -3.43
CA VAL A 83 7.88 -11.99 -3.23
C VAL A 83 8.40 -11.56 -4.60
N ALA A 84 8.70 -10.27 -4.74
CA ALA A 84 9.38 -9.72 -5.90
C ALA A 84 10.47 -8.73 -5.46
N ARG A 85 11.71 -8.94 -5.93
CA ARG A 85 12.87 -8.08 -5.66
C ARG A 85 13.02 -7.02 -6.75
N VAL A 86 11.98 -6.18 -6.87
CA VAL A 86 11.84 -5.14 -7.91
C VAL A 86 11.66 -3.74 -7.31
N GLY A 87 12.03 -3.56 -6.05
CA GLY A 87 11.96 -2.27 -5.38
C GLY A 87 12.73 -1.19 -6.14
N GLY A 88 12.13 0.00 -6.23
CA GLY A 88 12.72 1.17 -6.87
C GLY A 88 13.39 2.13 -5.87
N ALA A 89 13.89 3.25 -6.36
CA ALA A 89 14.56 4.28 -5.56
C ALA A 89 13.58 5.02 -4.62
N SER A 90 12.27 4.96 -4.90
CA SER A 90 11.22 5.55 -4.09
C SER A 90 10.14 4.52 -3.73
N ARG A 91 9.27 4.89 -2.74
CA ARG A 91 8.08 4.10 -2.42
C ARG A 91 7.14 3.99 -3.62
N ALA A 92 6.92 5.11 -4.32
CA ALA A 92 6.05 5.14 -5.50
C ALA A 92 6.58 4.24 -6.64
N GLU A 93 7.89 4.27 -6.92
CA GLU A 93 8.50 3.36 -7.89
C GLU A 93 8.38 1.89 -7.48
N SER A 94 8.59 1.58 -6.19
CA SER A 94 8.42 0.23 -5.66
C SER A 94 6.99 -0.27 -5.84
N VAL A 95 5.99 0.59 -5.61
CA VAL A 95 4.57 0.27 -5.85
C VAL A 95 4.33 0.08 -7.35
N ALA A 96 4.79 0.99 -8.22
CA ALA A 96 4.62 0.88 -9.67
C ALA A 96 5.21 -0.43 -10.23
N ASN A 97 6.41 -0.81 -9.76
CA ASN A 97 7.05 -2.06 -10.13
C ASN A 97 6.26 -3.29 -9.61
N GLY A 98 5.72 -3.20 -8.39
CA GLY A 98 4.86 -4.23 -7.82
C GLY A 98 3.55 -4.41 -8.58
N LEU A 99 2.93 -3.31 -9.07
CA LEU A 99 1.75 -3.39 -9.93
C LEU A 99 2.08 -4.09 -11.26
N ALA A 100 3.23 -3.80 -11.87
CA ALA A 100 3.68 -4.51 -13.07
C ALA A 100 3.90 -6.00 -12.81
N GLU A 101 4.44 -6.36 -11.64
CA GLU A 101 4.61 -7.76 -11.23
C GLU A 101 3.26 -8.47 -11.00
N LEU A 102 2.25 -7.79 -10.43
CA LEU A 102 0.89 -8.34 -10.33
C LEU A 102 0.30 -8.64 -11.71
N VAL A 103 0.48 -7.72 -12.69
CA VAL A 103 0.05 -7.96 -14.08
C VAL A 103 0.78 -9.16 -14.69
N ALA A 104 2.10 -9.26 -14.50
CA ALA A 104 2.89 -10.41 -14.98
C ALA A 104 2.42 -11.74 -14.39
N ARG A 105 1.83 -11.72 -13.18
CA ARG A 105 1.22 -12.87 -12.50
C ARG A 105 -0.25 -13.07 -12.84
N GLY A 106 -0.78 -12.35 -13.83
CA GLY A 106 -2.14 -12.51 -14.35
C GLY A 106 -3.22 -11.72 -13.63
N ALA A 107 -2.87 -10.69 -12.85
CA ALA A 107 -3.85 -9.72 -12.38
C ALA A 107 -4.41 -8.91 -13.57
N GLN A 108 -5.71 -8.62 -13.51
CA GLN A 108 -6.46 -7.98 -14.59
C GLN A 108 -6.78 -6.52 -14.23
N PRO A 109 -7.03 -5.63 -15.19
CA PRO A 109 -7.33 -4.22 -14.92
C PRO A 109 -8.50 -3.99 -13.95
N GLN A 110 -9.50 -4.88 -13.94
CA GLN A 110 -10.65 -4.83 -13.05
C GLN A 110 -10.36 -5.34 -11.64
N ASP A 111 -9.24 -6.01 -11.39
CA ASP A 111 -8.85 -6.49 -10.06
C ASP A 111 -8.53 -5.31 -9.14
N TRP A 112 -8.74 -5.52 -7.85
CA TRP A 112 -8.46 -4.56 -6.80
C TRP A 112 -7.05 -4.76 -6.24
N VAL A 113 -6.34 -3.66 -6.03
CA VAL A 113 -5.06 -3.66 -5.34
C VAL A 113 -5.15 -2.82 -4.08
N LEU A 114 -4.82 -3.45 -2.94
CA LEU A 114 -4.74 -2.83 -1.63
C LEU A 114 -3.26 -2.58 -1.32
N VAL A 115 -2.80 -1.35 -1.45
CA VAL A 115 -1.41 -0.99 -1.11
C VAL A 115 -1.30 -0.70 0.37
N HIS A 116 -0.41 -1.42 1.06
CA HIS A 116 -0.25 -1.32 2.50
C HIS A 116 1.22 -1.25 2.93
N ASP A 117 1.56 -0.29 3.78
CA ASP A 117 2.94 -0.08 4.24
C ASP A 117 3.41 -1.23 5.15
N ALA A 118 4.58 -1.82 4.85
CA ALA A 118 5.16 -2.95 5.59
C ALA A 118 5.32 -2.69 7.10
N ALA A 119 5.56 -1.45 7.50
CA ALA A 119 5.77 -1.06 8.90
C ALA A 119 4.49 -0.58 9.63
N ARG A 120 3.31 -0.65 9.01
CA ARG A 120 2.02 -0.35 9.67
C ARG A 120 1.40 -1.62 10.26
N CYS A 121 2.07 -2.20 11.23
CA CYS A 121 1.80 -3.54 11.76
C CYS A 121 0.50 -3.66 12.59
N LEU A 122 -0.20 -2.56 12.87
CA LEU A 122 -1.45 -2.55 13.64
C LEU A 122 -2.71 -2.59 12.76
N VAL A 123 -2.56 -2.87 11.47
CA VAL A 123 -3.70 -3.10 10.58
C VAL A 123 -4.51 -4.30 11.07
N ARG A 124 -5.83 -4.19 11.03
CA ARG A 124 -6.74 -5.25 11.45
C ARG A 124 -7.47 -5.82 10.25
N ALA A 125 -7.64 -7.14 10.22
CA ALA A 125 -8.34 -7.83 9.13
C ALA A 125 -9.76 -7.29 8.92
N ASP A 126 -10.51 -7.04 10.01
CA ASP A 126 -11.85 -6.47 9.94
C ASP A 126 -11.90 -5.05 9.35
N ALA A 127 -10.83 -4.26 9.52
CA ALA A 127 -10.75 -2.94 8.88
C ALA A 127 -10.48 -3.06 7.37
N VAL A 128 -9.67 -4.04 6.97
CA VAL A 128 -9.44 -4.36 5.55
C VAL A 128 -10.73 -4.86 4.89
N ASP A 129 -11.46 -5.77 5.54
CA ASP A 129 -12.75 -6.27 5.02
C ASP A 129 -13.77 -5.14 4.85
N ARG A 130 -13.88 -4.21 5.82
CA ARG A 130 -14.74 -3.02 5.68
C ARG A 130 -14.34 -2.12 4.51
N LEU A 131 -13.04 -1.96 4.26
CA LEU A 131 -12.57 -1.19 3.10
C LEU A 131 -12.99 -1.88 1.80
N ILE A 132 -12.82 -3.20 1.71
CA ILE A 132 -13.24 -3.97 0.55
C ILE A 132 -14.76 -3.85 0.32
N ASP A 133 -15.57 -3.93 1.39
CA ASP A 133 -17.02 -3.78 1.29
C ASP A 133 -17.41 -2.39 0.79
N ALA A 134 -16.77 -1.34 1.33
CA ALA A 134 -17.04 0.04 0.94
C ALA A 134 -16.69 0.33 -0.51
N CYS A 135 -15.61 -0.28 -1.03
CA CYS A 135 -15.12 -0.04 -2.39
C CYS A 135 -15.66 -1.02 -3.44
N ALA A 136 -16.33 -2.11 -3.05
CA ALA A 136 -16.70 -3.19 -3.96
C ALA A 136 -17.46 -2.71 -5.21
N ASN A 137 -18.35 -1.72 -5.04
CA ASN A 137 -19.18 -1.14 -6.09
C ASN A 137 -18.75 0.29 -6.47
N ASP A 138 -17.60 0.76 -5.99
CA ASP A 138 -17.07 2.07 -6.33
C ASP A 138 -16.27 2.01 -7.65
N GLU A 139 -16.31 3.09 -8.43
CA GLU A 139 -15.63 3.17 -9.71
C GLU A 139 -14.14 3.49 -9.56
N VAL A 140 -13.76 4.15 -8.48
CA VAL A 140 -12.41 4.63 -8.20
C VAL A 140 -11.71 3.76 -7.15
N GLY A 141 -12.27 3.71 -5.95
CA GLY A 141 -11.72 3.03 -4.78
C GLY A 141 -11.77 3.89 -3.53
N GLY A 142 -10.87 3.61 -2.57
CA GLY A 142 -10.87 4.33 -1.30
C GLY A 142 -9.67 3.99 -0.43
N LEU A 143 -9.65 4.56 0.75
CA LEU A 143 -8.58 4.35 1.71
C LEU A 143 -9.09 4.29 3.15
N LEU A 144 -8.32 3.68 4.03
CA LEU A 144 -8.53 3.84 5.46
C LEU A 144 -8.05 5.24 5.88
N ALA A 145 -8.81 5.90 6.73
CA ALA A 145 -8.45 7.22 7.24
C ALA A 145 -8.95 7.40 8.68
N LEU A 146 -8.31 8.32 9.42
CA LEU A 146 -8.71 8.74 10.73
C LEU A 146 -9.08 10.22 10.71
N PRO A 147 -10.22 10.64 11.27
CA PRO A 147 -10.52 12.06 11.41
C PRO A 147 -9.48 12.73 12.31
N LEU A 148 -9.05 13.93 11.97
CA LEU A 148 -8.09 14.67 12.79
C LEU A 148 -8.74 15.12 14.09
N ALA A 149 -8.26 14.54 15.21
CA ALA A 149 -8.77 14.84 16.54
C ALA A 149 -8.11 16.10 17.14
N ASP A 150 -6.83 16.33 16.84
CA ASP A 150 -6.04 17.40 17.44
C ASP A 150 -6.17 18.73 16.68
N THR A 151 -5.85 19.83 17.37
CA THR A 151 -5.76 21.15 16.74
C THR A 151 -4.52 21.20 15.85
N LEU A 152 -4.72 21.50 14.56
CA LEU A 152 -3.62 21.65 13.61
C LEU A 152 -2.99 23.04 13.71
N LYS A 153 -1.66 23.06 13.81
CA LYS A 153 -0.87 24.30 13.73
C LYS A 153 -0.04 24.29 12.46
N GLN A 154 -0.08 25.42 11.76
CA GLN A 154 0.85 25.68 10.66
C GLN A 154 2.13 26.27 11.25
N ALA A 155 3.28 25.69 10.92
CA ALA A 155 4.58 26.24 11.26
C ALA A 155 5.09 27.19 10.18
N ASP A 156 5.87 28.19 10.59
CA ASP A 156 6.69 29.00 9.70
C ASP A 156 8.04 28.30 9.40
N GLY A 157 8.89 28.92 8.58
CA GLY A 157 10.23 28.40 8.25
C GLY A 157 11.23 28.35 9.41
N GLN A 158 10.83 28.73 10.63
CA GLN A 158 11.63 28.71 11.87
C GLN A 158 10.97 27.86 12.96
N ASP A 159 10.08 26.94 12.57
CA ASP A 159 9.32 26.05 13.46
C ASP A 159 8.47 26.75 14.52
N ARG A 160 8.07 28.01 14.27
CA ARG A 160 7.14 28.76 15.13
C ARG A 160 5.73 28.63 14.58
N VAL A 161 4.73 28.75 15.47
CA VAL A 161 3.32 28.72 15.07
C VAL A 161 2.98 29.96 14.24
N ALA A 162 2.73 29.79 12.95
CA ALA A 162 2.24 30.82 12.05
C ALA A 162 0.72 30.99 12.13
N GLY A 163 -0.02 29.91 12.45
CA GLY A 163 -1.47 29.96 12.55
C GLY A 163 -2.11 28.65 12.98
N THR A 164 -3.42 28.68 13.15
CA THR A 164 -4.25 27.47 13.36
C THR A 164 -4.94 27.12 12.05
N VAL A 165 -4.82 25.86 11.65
CA VAL A 165 -5.49 25.31 10.46
C VAL A 165 -6.78 24.65 10.92
N ASP A 166 -7.88 24.95 10.23
CA ASP A 166 -9.14 24.27 10.47
C ASP A 166 -9.01 22.79 10.17
N ARG A 167 -9.45 21.94 11.09
CA ARG A 167 -9.43 20.48 10.98
C ARG A 167 -10.74 19.87 10.48
N GLU A 168 -11.81 20.68 10.33
CA GLU A 168 -13.08 20.19 9.83
C GLU A 168 -12.91 19.55 8.46
N ALA A 169 -13.54 18.42 8.23
CA ALA A 169 -13.43 17.62 7.02
C ALA A 169 -11.98 17.21 6.62
N LYS A 170 -11.02 17.24 7.56
CA LYS A 170 -9.67 16.76 7.32
C LYS A 170 -9.42 15.41 7.99
N TRP A 171 -8.77 14.51 7.25
CA TRP A 171 -8.53 13.15 7.63
C TRP A 171 -7.04 12.82 7.49
N ALA A 172 -6.51 12.07 8.42
CA ALA A 172 -5.16 11.49 8.31
C ALA A 172 -5.26 10.21 7.49
N ALA A 173 -4.79 10.25 6.24
CA ALA A 173 -4.74 9.09 5.36
C ALA A 173 -3.93 7.97 5.98
N GLN A 174 -4.47 6.76 5.93
CA GLN A 174 -3.85 5.53 6.38
C GLN A 174 -3.67 4.56 5.21
N THR A 175 -3.17 3.37 5.48
CA THR A 175 -3.17 2.25 4.55
C THR A 175 -3.88 1.04 5.20
N PRO A 176 -4.50 0.13 4.42
CA PRO A 176 -4.47 0.04 2.96
C PRO A 176 -5.19 1.17 2.24
N GLN A 177 -4.68 1.47 1.02
CA GLN A 177 -5.38 2.25 0.00
C GLN A 177 -5.75 1.30 -1.14
N MET A 178 -7.01 1.28 -1.55
CA MET A 178 -7.58 0.29 -2.44
C MET A 178 -8.09 0.94 -3.72
N PHE A 179 -7.54 0.52 -4.86
CA PHE A 179 -7.90 1.04 -6.17
C PHE A 179 -7.96 -0.08 -7.20
N ARG A 180 -8.68 0.14 -8.32
CA ARG A 180 -8.60 -0.76 -9.47
C ARG A 180 -7.19 -0.74 -10.05
N LEU A 181 -6.65 -1.92 -10.41
CA LEU A 181 -5.33 -2.04 -11.02
C LEU A 181 -5.22 -1.18 -12.28
N GLY A 182 -6.26 -1.22 -13.14
CA GLY A 182 -6.31 -0.46 -14.38
C GLY A 182 -6.40 1.06 -14.21
N LEU A 183 -6.75 1.54 -13.02
CA LEU A 183 -6.74 2.97 -12.67
C LEU A 183 -5.40 3.35 -12.01
N LEU A 184 -4.98 2.60 -10.99
CA LEU A 184 -3.81 2.94 -10.18
C LEU A 184 -2.49 2.86 -10.96
N GLN A 185 -2.34 1.82 -11.81
CA GLN A 185 -1.09 1.62 -12.55
C GLN A 185 -0.78 2.78 -13.50
N PRO A 186 -1.69 3.23 -14.40
CA PRO A 186 -1.42 4.39 -15.25
C PRO A 186 -1.31 5.69 -14.47
N ALA A 187 -2.07 5.88 -13.37
CA ALA A 187 -1.97 7.08 -12.52
C ALA A 187 -0.56 7.24 -11.94
N LEU A 188 -0.03 6.19 -11.32
CA LEU A 188 1.32 6.18 -10.76
C LEU A 188 2.38 6.38 -11.85
N ARG A 189 2.23 5.73 -13.00
CA ARG A 189 3.17 5.88 -14.11
C ARG A 189 3.21 7.33 -14.61
N ALA A 190 2.04 7.92 -14.89
CA ALA A 190 1.95 9.30 -15.36
C ALA A 190 2.56 10.30 -14.37
N ALA A 191 2.30 10.13 -13.07
CA ALA A 191 2.84 11.02 -12.05
C ALA A 191 4.37 10.88 -11.91
N LEU A 192 4.92 9.65 -12.00
CA LEU A 192 6.37 9.40 -11.99
C LEU A 192 7.04 10.00 -13.22
N ASP A 193 6.47 9.82 -14.42
CA ASP A 193 7.00 10.33 -15.67
C ASP A 193 6.99 11.88 -15.71
N ALA A 194 6.00 12.49 -15.06
CA ALA A 194 5.90 13.94 -14.89
C ALA A 194 6.76 14.51 -13.74
N GLY A 195 7.46 13.67 -12.98
CA GLY A 195 8.26 14.08 -11.83
C GLY A 195 7.42 14.68 -10.68
N VAL A 196 6.12 14.36 -10.61
CA VAL A 196 5.23 14.83 -9.54
C VAL A 196 5.56 14.09 -8.24
N THR A 197 5.63 14.82 -7.13
CA THR A 197 5.81 14.19 -5.82
C THR A 197 4.54 13.45 -5.41
N ILE A 198 4.62 12.12 -5.34
CA ILE A 198 3.55 11.25 -4.90
C ILE A 198 3.77 10.95 -3.41
N THR A 199 2.79 11.27 -2.58
CA THR A 199 2.84 10.98 -1.13
C THR A 199 2.24 9.63 -0.79
N ASP A 200 1.19 9.23 -1.52
CA ASP A 200 0.47 7.96 -1.40
C ASP A 200 -0.26 7.63 -2.72
N GLU A 201 -0.97 6.52 -2.77
CA GLU A 201 -1.68 6.07 -3.98
C GLU A 201 -2.84 7.00 -4.34
N ALA A 202 -3.55 7.53 -3.32
CA ALA A 202 -4.65 8.46 -3.53
C ALA A 202 -4.17 9.71 -4.26
N SER A 203 -3.02 10.29 -3.89
CA SER A 203 -2.48 11.49 -4.54
C SER A 203 -2.15 11.27 -6.02
N ALA A 204 -1.76 10.06 -6.41
CA ALA A 204 -1.54 9.74 -7.82
C ALA A 204 -2.86 9.63 -8.60
N VAL A 205 -3.91 9.09 -7.98
CA VAL A 205 -5.24 9.00 -8.59
C VAL A 205 -5.90 10.38 -8.69
N GLU A 206 -5.80 11.22 -7.64
CA GLU A 206 -6.29 12.60 -7.63
C GLU A 206 -5.69 13.46 -8.76
N ALA A 207 -4.42 13.19 -9.13
CA ALA A 207 -3.76 13.90 -10.22
C ALA A 207 -4.34 13.61 -11.62
N LEU A 208 -5.21 12.61 -11.75
CA LEU A 208 -5.91 12.33 -13.01
C LEU A 208 -7.14 13.23 -13.22
N GLY A 209 -7.64 13.90 -12.17
CA GLY A 209 -8.82 14.79 -12.21
C GLY A 209 -10.07 14.15 -11.66
#